data_5e32fbbbd6111cb59b989fa5137af425
#
_entry.id   5e32fbbbd6111cb59b989fa5137af425
#
_cell.length_a   1.000
_cell.length_b   1.000
_cell.length_c   1.000
_cell.angle_alpha   90.00
_cell.angle_beta   90.00
_cell.angle_gamma   90.00
#
_symmetry.space_group_name_H-M   'P 1'
#
loop_
_entity.id
_entity.type
_entity.pdbx_description
1 polymer ?
#
loop_
_entity_poly.entity_id
_entity_poly.type
_entity_poly.pdbx_seq_one_letter_code
_entity_poly.pdbx_strand_id
1 'polypeptide(L)'
;IGSVREPATSLGINVGTGGQISARTDEFHFIPGLENRPFPEGHYLLIGGGLFGGRSYAYLLSVFQQVDAQLFDGAGRDDLYDRMTGLAATIPAGSDGLRCAPFFTGSRVDPGLRASFTGLSPDNFTPGHFARALLEGMAEGFYRFGEQMAPVIGPRTTHVGAGNGVRRNRLLAAILAARFGAPLRLPALA
;
A
#
# COMPACT_ATOMS: atom_id res chain seq x y z
N ILE A 1 7.63 -10.15 -10.36
CA ILE A 1 8.54 -11.28 -10.01
C ILE A 1 9.86 -11.10 -10.73
N GLY A 2 9.90 -10.66 -11.99
CA GLY A 2 11.15 -10.40 -12.71
C GLY A 2 12.13 -9.42 -12.06
N SER A 3 11.68 -8.65 -11.08
CA SER A 3 12.51 -7.72 -10.32
C SER A 3 13.15 -8.31 -9.06
N VAL A 4 12.83 -9.56 -8.71
CA VAL A 4 13.31 -10.23 -7.49
C VAL A 4 14.45 -11.18 -7.85
N ARG A 5 15.69 -10.83 -7.49
CA ARG A 5 16.86 -11.65 -7.80
C ARG A 5 16.98 -12.90 -6.92
N GLU A 6 16.52 -12.83 -5.68
CA GLU A 6 16.61 -13.90 -4.68
C GLU A 6 15.22 -14.22 -4.14
N PRO A 7 14.38 -14.98 -4.89
CA PRO A 7 13.00 -15.25 -4.48
C PRO A 7 12.86 -15.97 -3.14
N ALA A 8 13.85 -16.78 -2.77
CA ALA A 8 13.84 -17.56 -1.53
C ALA A 8 13.88 -16.69 -0.26
N THR A 9 14.55 -15.55 -0.31
CA THR A 9 14.77 -14.66 0.85
C THR A 9 14.03 -13.33 0.73
N SER A 10 13.33 -13.13 -0.40
CA SER A 10 12.67 -11.86 -0.70
C SER A 10 11.18 -11.89 -0.42
N LEU A 11 10.66 -10.74 -0.02
CA LEU A 11 9.23 -10.40 0.02
C LEU A 11 8.97 -9.34 -1.04
N GLY A 12 8.12 -9.65 -2.01
CA GLY A 12 7.75 -8.74 -3.08
C GLY A 12 6.54 -7.90 -2.70
N ILE A 13 6.65 -6.57 -2.76
CA ILE A 13 5.56 -5.62 -2.50
C ILE A 13 5.30 -4.83 -3.79
N ASN A 14 4.21 -5.13 -4.47
CA ASN A 14 3.84 -4.45 -5.71
C ASN A 14 2.70 -3.48 -5.46
N VAL A 15 2.93 -2.19 -5.72
CA VAL A 15 1.92 -1.14 -5.62
C VAL A 15 1.72 -0.50 -6.99
N GLY A 16 0.77 -1.06 -7.72
CA GLY A 16 0.24 -0.48 -8.96
C GLY A 16 -1.09 0.23 -8.70
N THR A 17 -2.06 0.09 -9.60
CA THR A 17 -3.46 0.50 -9.40
C THR A 17 -4.07 -0.22 -8.20
N GLY A 18 -3.86 -1.53 -8.10
CA GLY A 18 -4.07 -2.34 -6.90
C GLY A 18 -2.76 -2.63 -6.19
N GLY A 19 -2.84 -3.36 -5.07
CA GLY A 19 -1.70 -3.78 -4.27
C GLY A 19 -1.61 -5.30 -4.15
N GLN A 20 -0.39 -5.82 -4.09
CA GLN A 20 -0.11 -7.23 -3.92
C GLN A 20 1.21 -7.43 -3.18
N ILE A 21 1.21 -8.33 -2.20
CA ILE A 21 2.42 -8.84 -1.56
C ILE A 21 2.62 -10.30 -1.94
N SER A 22 3.87 -10.74 -2.10
CA SER A 22 4.15 -12.11 -2.54
C SER A 22 5.47 -12.63 -1.99
N ALA A 23 5.49 -13.94 -1.72
CA ALA A 23 6.70 -14.67 -1.32
C ALA A 23 6.72 -16.05 -1.99
N ARG A 24 7.92 -16.53 -2.34
CA ARG A 24 8.11 -17.92 -2.78
C ARG A 24 8.02 -18.87 -1.59
N THR A 25 7.39 -20.03 -1.78
CA THR A 25 7.38 -21.16 -0.86
C THR A 25 7.80 -22.43 -1.61
N ASP A 26 8.32 -23.42 -0.88
CA ASP A 26 8.72 -24.70 -1.47
C ASP A 26 7.53 -25.67 -1.54
N GLU A 27 6.51 -25.45 -0.70
CA GLU A 27 5.32 -26.26 -0.62
C GLU A 27 4.04 -25.43 -0.81
N PHE A 28 2.95 -26.12 -1.15
CA PHE A 28 1.62 -25.51 -1.18
C PHE A 28 1.10 -25.29 0.25
N HIS A 29 0.65 -24.05 0.52
CA HIS A 29 0.07 -23.68 1.82
C HIS A 29 -1.32 -23.10 1.65
N PHE A 30 -2.33 -23.74 2.22
CA PHE A 30 -3.67 -23.16 2.29
C PHE A 30 -3.75 -22.19 3.47
N ILE A 31 -3.86 -20.90 3.17
CA ILE A 31 -4.06 -19.83 4.15
C ILE A 31 -5.29 -19.03 3.70
N PRO A 32 -6.36 -18.94 4.52
CA PRO A 32 -7.54 -18.18 4.17
C PRO A 32 -7.22 -16.74 3.78
N GLY A 33 -7.74 -16.30 2.63
CA GLY A 33 -7.48 -14.93 2.11
C GLY A 33 -6.20 -14.77 1.31
N LEU A 34 -5.31 -15.77 1.26
CA LEU A 34 -4.13 -15.80 0.40
C LEU A 34 -4.32 -16.74 -0.79
N GLU A 35 -3.62 -16.44 -1.88
CA GLU A 35 -3.57 -17.29 -3.07
C GLU A 35 -2.26 -18.04 -3.14
N ASN A 36 -2.31 -19.27 -3.64
CA ASN A 36 -1.15 -20.01 -4.09
C ASN A 36 -1.17 -20.11 -5.60
N ARG A 37 -0.03 -19.85 -6.23
CA ARG A 37 0.15 -20.03 -7.67
C ARG A 37 1.40 -20.87 -7.93
N PRO A 38 1.39 -21.74 -8.93
CA PRO A 38 2.60 -22.43 -9.35
C PRO A 38 3.72 -21.44 -9.68
N PHE A 39 4.93 -21.78 -9.26
CA PHE A 39 6.15 -21.03 -9.54
C PHE A 39 7.18 -21.99 -10.17
N PRO A 40 8.11 -21.51 -11.01
CA PRO A 40 9.12 -22.35 -11.66
C PRO A 40 9.84 -23.30 -10.68
N GLU A 41 10.34 -24.40 -11.23
CA GLU A 41 11.14 -25.41 -10.49
C GLU A 41 10.36 -26.14 -9.37
N GLY A 42 9.04 -26.25 -9.52
CA GLY A 42 8.20 -26.97 -8.56
C GLY A 42 7.85 -26.20 -7.29
N HIS A 43 8.19 -24.93 -7.24
CA HIS A 43 7.83 -24.04 -6.12
C HIS A 43 6.43 -23.43 -6.26
N TYR A 44 6.03 -22.69 -5.26
CA TYR A 44 4.79 -21.92 -5.24
C TYR A 44 5.04 -20.45 -4.92
N LEU A 45 4.14 -19.61 -5.37
CA LEU A 45 4.08 -18.20 -5.02
C LEU A 45 2.85 -17.95 -4.14
N LEU A 46 3.09 -17.67 -2.87
CA LEU A 46 2.06 -17.26 -1.93
C LEU A 46 1.80 -15.77 -2.11
N ILE A 47 0.53 -15.39 -2.27
CA ILE A 47 0.14 -14.04 -2.68
C ILE A 47 -0.97 -13.52 -1.77
N GLY A 48 -0.74 -12.36 -1.15
CA GLY A 48 -1.77 -11.51 -0.57
C GLY A 48 -2.16 -10.43 -1.59
N GLY A 49 -3.32 -10.57 -2.17
CA GLY A 49 -3.80 -9.68 -3.24
C GLY A 49 -5.11 -9.00 -2.90
N GLY A 50 -5.58 -8.13 -3.82
CA GLY A 50 -6.80 -7.35 -3.61
C GLY A 50 -6.61 -6.17 -2.66
N LEU A 51 -5.37 -5.80 -2.38
CA LEU A 51 -5.04 -4.60 -1.62
C LEU A 51 -5.29 -3.34 -2.46
N PHE A 52 -5.61 -2.29 -1.75
CA PHE A 52 -5.77 -0.97 -2.36
C PHE A 52 -4.39 -0.34 -2.58
N GLY A 53 -4.06 -0.14 -3.85
CA GLY A 53 -2.85 0.52 -4.28
C GLY A 53 -3.06 2.00 -4.59
N GLY A 54 -2.40 2.49 -5.63
CA GLY A 54 -2.46 3.89 -6.07
C GLY A 54 -3.85 4.42 -6.39
N ARG A 55 -4.82 3.53 -6.68
CA ARG A 55 -6.22 3.93 -6.89
C ARG A 55 -6.84 4.58 -5.65
N SER A 56 -6.50 4.12 -4.44
CA SER A 56 -7.01 4.72 -3.20
C SER A 56 -6.53 6.17 -3.05
N TYR A 57 -5.26 6.39 -3.36
CA TYR A 57 -4.69 7.74 -3.33
C TYR A 57 -5.29 8.64 -4.42
N ALA A 58 -5.61 8.07 -5.59
CA ALA A 58 -6.31 8.78 -6.66
C ALA A 58 -7.76 9.15 -6.28
N TYR A 59 -8.46 8.34 -5.47
CA TYR A 59 -9.78 8.71 -4.96
C TYR A 59 -9.71 9.92 -4.04
N LEU A 60 -8.76 9.98 -3.12
CA LEU A 60 -8.58 11.16 -2.27
C LEU A 60 -8.18 12.39 -3.09
N LEU A 61 -7.30 12.22 -4.08
CA LEU A 61 -6.95 13.29 -5.02
C LEU A 61 -8.20 13.82 -5.73
N SER A 62 -9.09 12.94 -6.20
CA SER A 62 -10.32 13.36 -6.88
C SER A 62 -11.27 14.14 -5.98
N VAL A 63 -11.30 13.84 -4.67
CA VAL A 63 -12.08 14.65 -3.71
C VAL A 63 -11.54 16.06 -3.64
N PHE A 64 -10.23 16.24 -3.55
CA PHE A 64 -9.63 17.58 -3.50
C PHE A 64 -9.80 18.35 -4.81
N GLN A 65 -9.76 17.65 -5.95
CA GLN A 65 -10.09 18.25 -7.26
C GLN A 65 -11.55 18.72 -7.32
N GLN A 66 -12.48 17.92 -6.79
CA GLN A 66 -13.90 18.31 -6.72
C GLN A 66 -14.10 19.50 -5.79
N VAL A 67 -13.43 19.55 -4.64
CA VAL A 67 -13.48 20.71 -3.74
C VAL A 67 -12.98 21.97 -4.44
N ASP A 68 -11.83 21.89 -5.14
CA ASP A 68 -11.28 23.00 -5.90
C ASP A 68 -12.26 23.51 -6.96
N ALA A 69 -12.81 22.59 -7.77
CA ALA A 69 -13.72 22.92 -8.85
C ALA A 69 -15.10 23.42 -8.39
N GLN A 70 -15.66 22.83 -7.31
CA GLN A 70 -17.05 23.10 -6.90
C GLN A 70 -17.17 24.25 -5.90
N LEU A 71 -16.12 24.53 -5.11
CA LEU A 71 -16.18 25.54 -4.05
C LEU A 71 -15.32 26.78 -4.35
N PHE A 72 -14.34 26.67 -5.25
CA PHE A 72 -13.39 27.74 -5.54
C PHE A 72 -13.31 28.11 -7.02
N ASP A 73 -14.18 27.55 -7.88
CA ASP A 73 -14.14 27.73 -9.35
C ASP A 73 -12.76 27.47 -9.96
N GLY A 74 -11.99 26.55 -9.34
CA GLY A 74 -10.64 26.23 -9.74
C GLY A 74 -10.60 25.50 -11.10
N ALA A 75 -9.63 25.85 -11.92
CA ALA A 75 -9.41 25.21 -13.24
C ALA A 75 -8.72 23.84 -13.15
N GLY A 76 -8.52 23.33 -11.92
CA GLY A 76 -7.69 22.16 -11.66
C GLY A 76 -6.20 22.51 -11.58
N ARG A 77 -5.42 21.62 -10.97
CA ARG A 77 -3.97 21.80 -10.78
C ARG A 77 -3.24 20.52 -11.12
N ASP A 78 -2.30 20.58 -12.02
CA ASP A 78 -1.47 19.43 -12.40
C ASP A 78 -0.54 18.97 -11.28
N ASP A 79 -0.18 19.89 -10.35
CA ASP A 79 0.72 19.63 -9.20
C ASP A 79 0.00 19.13 -7.93
N LEU A 80 -1.33 18.91 -7.98
CA LEU A 80 -2.12 18.59 -6.79
C LEU A 80 -1.69 17.26 -6.11
N TYR A 81 -1.29 16.27 -6.90
CA TYR A 81 -0.76 15.01 -6.37
C TYR A 81 0.51 15.23 -5.53
N ASP A 82 1.44 16.03 -6.05
CA ASP A 82 2.70 16.31 -5.37
C ASP A 82 2.49 17.18 -4.13
N ARG A 83 1.57 18.15 -4.20
CA ARG A 83 1.16 18.95 -3.03
C ARG A 83 0.54 18.08 -1.95
N MET A 84 -0.40 17.21 -2.31
CA MET A 84 -1.03 16.29 -1.36
C MET A 84 0.01 15.40 -0.68
N THR A 85 0.97 14.87 -1.46
CA THR A 85 2.07 14.05 -0.92
C THR A 85 3.02 14.88 -0.05
N GLY A 86 3.31 16.12 -0.45
CA GLY A 86 4.12 17.05 0.33
C GLY A 86 3.48 17.37 1.69
N LEU A 87 2.17 17.66 1.72
CA LEU A 87 1.43 17.87 2.96
C LEU A 87 1.45 16.62 3.84
N ALA A 88 1.21 15.45 3.27
CA ALA A 88 1.28 14.18 4.01
C ALA A 88 2.67 13.94 4.63
N ALA A 89 3.73 14.39 3.97
CA ALA A 89 5.10 14.24 4.48
C ALA A 89 5.40 15.12 5.70
N THR A 90 4.66 16.22 5.90
CA THR A 90 4.80 17.08 7.10
C THR A 90 4.09 16.52 8.32
N ILE A 91 3.17 15.57 8.14
CA ILE A 91 2.41 14.96 9.22
C ILE A 91 3.24 13.86 9.89
N PRO A 92 3.28 13.80 11.23
CA PRO A 92 4.02 12.76 11.94
C PRO A 92 3.44 11.35 11.67
N ALA A 93 4.26 10.35 11.92
CA ALA A 93 3.82 8.95 11.86
C ALA A 93 2.68 8.70 12.85
N GLY A 94 1.66 7.97 12.38
CA GLY A 94 0.42 7.75 13.13
C GLY A 94 -0.63 8.81 12.92
N SER A 95 -0.36 9.83 12.06
CA SER A 95 -1.32 10.86 11.62
C SER A 95 -2.09 11.51 12.79
N ASP A 96 -1.42 11.74 13.91
CA ASP A 96 -2.01 12.28 15.16
C ASP A 96 -3.31 11.56 15.57
N GLY A 97 -3.31 10.22 15.41
CA GLY A 97 -4.42 9.34 15.75
C GLY A 97 -5.44 9.09 14.65
N LEU A 98 -5.41 9.84 13.53
CA LEU A 98 -6.26 9.56 12.38
C LEU A 98 -5.82 8.26 11.70
N ARG A 99 -6.75 7.33 11.51
CA ARG A 99 -6.53 6.04 10.85
C ARG A 99 -7.42 5.87 9.64
N CYS A 100 -6.92 5.23 8.59
CA CYS A 100 -7.68 4.91 7.40
C CYS A 100 -7.71 3.40 7.16
N ALA A 101 -8.92 2.85 6.94
CA ALA A 101 -9.11 1.53 6.35
C ALA A 101 -9.52 1.72 4.89
N PRO A 102 -8.63 1.48 3.89
CA PRO A 102 -8.83 1.92 2.51
C PRO A 102 -9.68 0.96 1.65
N PHE A 103 -10.75 0.38 2.18
CA PHE A 103 -11.60 -0.60 1.48
C PHE A 103 -12.65 0.06 0.56
N PHE A 104 -12.23 0.96 -0.33
CA PHE A 104 -13.15 1.73 -1.17
C PHE A 104 -14.09 0.88 -2.04
N THR A 105 -13.67 -0.30 -2.45
CA THR A 105 -14.48 -1.22 -3.29
C THR A 105 -14.64 -2.60 -2.66
N GLY A 106 -14.53 -2.68 -1.33
CA GLY A 106 -14.59 -3.94 -0.59
C GLY A 106 -13.27 -4.69 -0.56
N SER A 107 -13.28 -5.90 -0.01
CA SER A 107 -12.17 -6.83 -0.07
C SER A 107 -12.58 -8.10 -0.83
N ARG A 108 -11.63 -9.01 -1.11
CA ARG A 108 -11.97 -10.31 -1.71
C ARG A 108 -12.84 -11.18 -0.82
N VAL A 109 -12.62 -11.08 0.50
CA VAL A 109 -13.34 -11.89 1.49
C VAL A 109 -14.69 -11.27 1.82
N ASP A 110 -14.74 -9.94 1.86
CA ASP A 110 -15.96 -9.19 2.13
C ASP A 110 -16.11 -8.03 1.13
N PRO A 111 -16.89 -8.24 0.05
CA PRO A 111 -17.20 -7.18 -0.91
C PRO A 111 -18.02 -6.02 -0.32
N GLY A 112 -18.65 -6.22 0.84
CA GLY A 112 -19.46 -5.22 1.55
C GLY A 112 -18.63 -4.21 2.34
N LEU A 113 -17.35 -4.48 2.61
CA LEU A 113 -16.49 -3.52 3.30
C LEU A 113 -16.42 -2.18 2.57
N ARG A 114 -16.34 -1.12 3.36
CA ARG A 114 -16.17 0.25 2.83
C ARG A 114 -15.00 0.93 3.53
N ALA A 115 -14.40 1.88 2.81
CA ALA A 115 -13.35 2.72 3.37
C ALA A 115 -13.88 3.54 4.54
N SER A 116 -13.03 3.72 5.55
CA SER A 116 -13.36 4.54 6.71
C SER A 116 -12.14 5.31 7.18
N PHE A 117 -12.41 6.49 7.75
CA PHE A 117 -11.47 7.24 8.55
C PHE A 117 -11.99 7.28 9.99
N THR A 118 -11.13 6.95 10.96
CA THR A 118 -11.48 6.90 12.38
C THR A 118 -10.45 7.68 13.21
N GLY A 119 -10.86 8.16 14.39
CA GLY A 119 -10.00 8.96 15.24
C GLY A 119 -9.91 10.43 14.82
N LEU A 120 -10.94 10.95 14.14
CA LEU A 120 -11.02 12.36 13.76
C LEU A 120 -11.10 13.28 14.99
N SER A 121 -10.35 14.37 14.95
CA SER A 121 -10.38 15.47 15.92
C SER A 121 -10.17 16.79 15.18
N PRO A 122 -10.43 17.94 15.81
CA PRO A 122 -10.13 19.23 15.19
C PRO A 122 -8.66 19.38 14.76
N ASP A 123 -7.73 18.76 15.47
CA ASP A 123 -6.28 18.91 15.24
C ASP A 123 -5.80 18.10 14.04
N ASN A 124 -6.47 16.98 13.71
CA ASN A 124 -6.08 16.08 12.61
C ASN A 124 -7.05 16.09 11.40
N PHE A 125 -8.03 17.01 11.39
CA PHE A 125 -8.99 17.13 10.29
C PHE A 125 -8.46 18.04 9.18
N THR A 126 -7.32 17.67 8.58
CA THR A 126 -6.67 18.44 7.52
C THR A 126 -6.34 17.56 6.30
N PRO A 127 -6.20 18.15 5.10
CA PRO A 127 -5.82 17.42 3.88
C PRO A 127 -4.54 16.58 4.04
N GLY A 128 -3.55 17.10 4.77
CA GLY A 128 -2.29 16.39 5.03
C GLY A 128 -2.50 15.12 5.87
N HIS A 129 -3.31 15.20 6.92
CA HIS A 129 -3.63 14.05 7.78
C HIS A 129 -4.42 12.98 7.03
N PHE A 130 -5.43 13.36 6.23
CA PHE A 130 -6.15 12.40 5.40
C PHE A 130 -5.22 11.67 4.42
N ALA A 131 -4.33 12.40 3.75
CA ALA A 131 -3.38 11.82 2.81
C ALA A 131 -2.37 10.91 3.54
N ARG A 132 -1.86 11.31 4.70
CA ARG A 132 -0.94 10.51 5.51
C ARG A 132 -1.60 9.24 6.03
N ALA A 133 -2.75 9.36 6.68
CA ALA A 133 -3.50 8.22 7.23
C ALA A 133 -3.86 7.19 6.13
N LEU A 134 -4.20 7.66 4.94
CA LEU A 134 -4.47 6.77 3.80
C LEU A 134 -3.23 5.98 3.38
N LEU A 135 -2.06 6.62 3.26
CA LEU A 135 -0.81 5.93 2.94
C LEU A 135 -0.41 4.93 4.02
N GLU A 136 -0.61 5.27 5.30
CA GLU A 136 -0.37 4.37 6.43
C GLU A 136 -1.35 3.20 6.45
N GLY A 137 -2.63 3.44 6.17
CA GLY A 137 -3.64 2.38 6.03
C GLY A 137 -3.34 1.41 4.87
N MET A 138 -2.82 1.93 3.75
CA MET A 138 -2.32 1.08 2.66
C MET A 138 -1.16 0.21 3.13
N ALA A 139 -0.15 0.79 3.78
CA ALA A 139 1.01 0.05 4.28
C ALA A 139 0.62 -1.01 5.32
N GLU A 140 -0.33 -0.70 6.19
CA GLU A 140 -0.89 -1.65 7.16
C GLU A 140 -1.53 -2.86 6.48
N GLY A 141 -2.27 -2.65 5.39
CA GLY A 141 -2.86 -3.76 4.61
C GLY A 141 -1.79 -4.73 4.07
N PHE A 142 -0.69 -4.20 3.52
CA PHE A 142 0.45 -5.02 3.08
C PHE A 142 1.09 -5.77 4.25
N TYR A 143 1.31 -5.08 5.36
CA TYR A 143 1.94 -5.66 6.53
C TYR A 143 1.13 -6.82 7.12
N ARG A 144 -0.18 -6.68 7.22
CA ARG A 144 -1.07 -7.76 7.71
C ARG A 144 -0.99 -9.03 6.87
N PHE A 145 -0.92 -8.91 5.56
CA PHE A 145 -0.68 -10.09 4.71
C PHE A 145 0.73 -10.67 4.93
N GLY A 146 1.73 -9.83 5.13
CA GLY A 146 3.07 -10.29 5.49
C GLY A 146 3.08 -11.09 6.79
N GLU A 147 2.36 -10.64 7.82
CA GLU A 147 2.19 -11.35 9.09
C GLU A 147 1.49 -12.71 8.90
N GLN A 148 0.45 -12.77 8.06
CA GLN A 148 -0.22 -14.04 7.75
C GLN A 148 0.69 -15.03 7.01
N MET A 149 1.61 -14.53 6.19
CA MET A 149 2.59 -15.36 5.47
C MET A 149 3.74 -15.82 6.37
N ALA A 150 4.14 -15.02 7.33
CA ALA A 150 5.36 -15.22 8.14
C ALA A 150 5.55 -16.62 8.71
N PRO A 151 4.50 -17.31 9.24
CA PRO A 151 4.66 -18.66 9.79
C PRO A 151 5.13 -19.70 8.77
N VAL A 152 4.84 -19.51 7.49
CA VAL A 152 5.18 -20.49 6.41
C VAL A 152 6.35 -20.06 5.55
N ILE A 153 6.59 -18.75 5.42
CA ILE A 153 7.69 -18.29 4.58
C ILE A 153 9.00 -18.08 5.37
N GLY A 154 8.91 -18.06 6.70
CA GLY A 154 10.05 -17.70 7.56
C GLY A 154 10.54 -16.26 7.39
N PRO A 155 11.68 -15.91 8.00
CA PRO A 155 12.24 -14.57 7.91
C PRO A 155 12.59 -14.18 6.47
N ARG A 156 12.19 -12.97 6.05
CA ARG A 156 12.57 -12.39 4.76
C ARG A 156 13.51 -11.22 4.98
N THR A 157 14.72 -11.34 4.46
CA THR A 157 15.79 -10.36 4.66
C THR A 157 15.76 -9.23 3.64
N THR A 158 15.05 -9.43 2.52
CA THR A 158 14.97 -8.45 1.43
C THR A 158 13.53 -8.14 1.08
N HIS A 159 13.16 -6.86 1.18
CA HIS A 159 11.88 -6.36 0.71
C HIS A 159 12.06 -5.65 -0.63
N VAL A 160 11.35 -6.11 -1.65
CA VAL A 160 11.46 -5.60 -3.02
C VAL A 160 10.17 -4.88 -3.40
N GLY A 161 10.27 -3.58 -3.61
CA GLY A 161 9.16 -2.75 -4.06
C GLY A 161 9.05 -2.71 -5.59
N ALA A 162 7.85 -2.84 -6.11
CA ALA A 162 7.55 -2.73 -7.53
C ALA A 162 6.29 -1.89 -7.76
N GLY A 163 6.09 -1.47 -9.01
CA GLY A 163 4.93 -0.67 -9.41
C GLY A 163 5.10 0.83 -9.20
N ASN A 164 4.29 1.60 -9.91
CA ASN A 164 4.37 3.06 -9.92
C ASN A 164 4.01 3.70 -8.57
N GLY A 165 3.18 3.04 -7.75
CA GLY A 165 2.77 3.55 -6.45
C GLY A 165 3.94 3.80 -5.52
N VAL A 166 4.91 2.88 -5.44
CA VAL A 166 6.11 3.06 -4.61
C VAL A 166 7.24 3.81 -5.32
N ARG A 167 7.27 3.77 -6.66
CA ARG A 167 8.30 4.50 -7.43
C ARG A 167 8.06 5.99 -7.47
N ARG A 168 6.81 6.42 -7.65
CA ARG A 168 6.41 7.83 -7.71
C ARG A 168 6.15 8.43 -6.33
N ASN A 169 5.67 7.64 -5.37
CA ASN A 169 5.40 8.10 -4.02
C ASN A 169 6.48 7.60 -3.06
N ARG A 170 7.53 8.39 -2.88
CA ARG A 170 8.64 8.07 -1.97
C ARG A 170 8.20 8.03 -0.50
N LEU A 171 7.17 8.78 -0.15
CA LEU A 171 6.61 8.74 1.20
C LEU A 171 5.97 7.37 1.49
N LEU A 172 5.18 6.83 0.55
CA LEU A 172 4.63 5.48 0.70
C LEU A 172 5.73 4.42 0.81
N ALA A 173 6.80 4.54 0.01
CA ALA A 173 7.94 3.62 0.11
C ALA A 173 8.61 3.69 1.50
N ALA A 174 8.77 4.89 2.05
CA ALA A 174 9.32 5.10 3.40
C ALA A 174 8.39 4.54 4.49
N ILE A 175 7.08 4.76 4.37
CA ILE A 175 6.08 4.24 5.32
C ILE A 175 6.08 2.70 5.30
N LEU A 176 6.12 2.07 4.12
CA LEU A 176 6.25 0.62 3.99
C LEU A 176 7.54 0.12 4.63
N ALA A 177 8.69 0.75 4.33
CA ALA A 177 9.97 0.38 4.93
C ALA A 177 9.93 0.46 6.47
N ALA A 178 9.38 1.53 7.01
CA ALA A 178 9.22 1.70 8.46
C ALA A 178 8.27 0.64 9.06
N ARG A 179 7.14 0.35 8.39
CA ARG A 179 6.16 -0.62 8.89
C ARG A 179 6.68 -2.06 8.89
N PHE A 180 7.49 -2.42 7.90
CA PHE A 180 8.15 -3.74 7.83
C PHE A 180 9.47 -3.81 8.61
N GLY A 181 9.96 -2.70 9.15
CA GLY A 181 11.23 -2.64 9.87
C GLY A 181 12.47 -2.90 9.02
N ALA A 182 12.37 -2.76 7.70
CA ALA A 182 13.47 -3.03 6.77
C ALA A 182 13.38 -2.15 5.50
N PRO A 183 14.51 -1.80 4.88
CA PRO A 183 14.53 -1.00 3.66
C PRO A 183 13.78 -1.68 2.51
N LEU A 184 12.99 -0.88 1.78
CA LEU A 184 12.34 -1.32 0.55
C LEU A 184 13.26 -1.05 -0.64
N ARG A 185 13.80 -2.11 -1.25
CA ARG A 185 14.60 -1.99 -2.47
C ARG A 185 13.71 -1.75 -3.67
N LEU A 186 13.99 -0.73 -4.44
CA LEU A 186 13.30 -0.41 -5.70
C LEU A 186 14.25 -0.75 -6.86
N PRO A 187 14.10 -1.91 -7.52
CA PRO A 187 14.96 -2.27 -8.65
C PRO A 187 14.84 -1.24 -9.79
N ALA A 188 15.92 -1.02 -10.53
CA ALA A 188 15.87 -0.23 -11.75
C ALA A 188 14.85 -0.87 -12.73
N LEU A 189 14.22 -0.03 -13.55
CA LEU A 189 13.44 -0.54 -14.70
C LEU A 189 14.44 -1.14 -15.68
N ALA A 190 14.20 -2.41 -16.04
CA ALA A 190 14.92 -3.04 -17.13
C ALA A 190 14.47 -2.48 -18.47
#